data_3e8f6a050416a4bc8cb8e39a4fa7fcf0
#
_entry.id   3e8f6a050416a4bc8cb8e39a4fa7fcf0
#
_cell.length_a   1.000
_cell.length_b   1.000
_cell.length_c   1.000
_cell.angle_alpha   90.00
_cell.angle_beta   90.00
_cell.angle_gamma   90.00
#
_symmetry.space_group_name_H-M   'P 1'
#
loop_
_entity.id
_entity.type
_entity.pdbx_description
1 polymer ?
#
loop_
_entity_poly.entity_id
_entity_poly.type
_entity_poly.pdbx_seq_one_letter_code
_entity_poly.pdbx_strand_id
1 'polypeptide(L)'
;MIAGVIFTVIPPPIDEGKLDRFVSVLKSCKPRFLISNEGMEKEADTNVTGSLLKKAFLNVVTLKRIYSDKVKPAPLGKLTPHEADDLLYLQYTSGSTSAPKGVMVTYGNLMGCIGQCLEIFDFQHTKNNLASWVPFYHNIGLIVAIFLPVIADTGISYFIPTLQFLARPTIWLRVIADYKVNITAAPNSAYEVCTRLISPEEAKKYDLSHVTHLINGSEFVNAATVDKFCDLFGISLDCFA
;
A
#
# COMPACT_ATOMS: atom_id res chain seq x y z
N MET A 1 6.25 13.37 -7.21
CA MET A 1 6.94 13.16 -8.49
C MET A 1 7.03 14.47 -9.28
N ILE A 2 5.96 14.97 -9.86
CA ILE A 2 5.96 16.14 -10.75
C ILE A 2 6.47 17.43 -10.08
N ALA A 3 6.30 17.58 -8.77
CA ALA A 3 6.66 18.78 -8.01
C ALA A 3 8.13 18.84 -7.54
N GLY A 4 8.95 17.84 -7.84
CA GLY A 4 10.34 17.76 -7.35
C GLY A 4 10.44 17.62 -5.83
N VAL A 5 9.46 17.01 -5.19
CA VAL A 5 9.41 16.81 -3.75
C VAL A 5 9.79 15.37 -3.42
N ILE A 6 10.80 15.20 -2.57
CA ILE A 6 11.12 13.91 -1.97
C ILE A 6 10.11 13.65 -0.86
N PHE A 7 9.42 12.53 -0.91
CA PHE A 7 8.39 12.19 0.07
C PHE A 7 8.75 10.94 0.89
N THR A 8 8.04 10.73 1.97
CA THR A 8 8.02 9.45 2.69
C THR A 8 6.61 9.17 3.17
N VAL A 9 6.19 7.92 3.04
CA VAL A 9 4.89 7.45 3.56
C VAL A 9 5.14 6.73 4.87
N ILE A 10 4.52 7.21 5.93
CA ILE A 10 4.67 6.65 7.28
C ILE A 10 3.30 6.29 7.85
N PRO A 11 3.21 5.16 8.59
CA PRO A 11 1.97 4.80 9.24
C PRO A 11 1.60 5.82 10.32
N PRO A 12 0.32 6.15 10.49
CA PRO A 12 -0.12 6.91 11.64
C PRO A 12 0.15 6.13 12.94
N PRO A 13 0.52 6.79 14.03
CA PRO A 13 0.72 6.13 15.32
C PRO A 13 -0.63 5.67 15.87
N ILE A 14 -0.79 4.37 16.10
CA ILE A 14 -2.00 3.76 16.67
C ILE A 14 -1.81 3.32 18.14
N ASP A 15 -0.59 3.35 18.62
CA ASP A 15 -0.18 3.09 20.00
C ASP A 15 1.10 3.89 20.36
N GLU A 16 1.48 3.91 21.64
CA GLU A 16 2.64 4.68 22.12
C GLU A 16 3.96 4.20 21.50
N GLY A 17 4.16 2.89 21.29
CA GLY A 17 5.36 2.37 20.64
C GLY A 17 5.50 2.82 19.18
N LYS A 18 4.38 2.91 18.47
CA LYS A 18 4.34 3.45 17.11
C LYS A 18 4.48 4.97 17.07
N LEU A 19 4.09 5.67 18.15
CA LEU A 19 4.33 7.10 18.31
C LEU A 19 5.83 7.40 18.36
N ASP A 20 6.59 6.69 19.17
CA ASP A 20 8.04 6.87 19.28
C ASP A 20 8.75 6.64 17.95
N ARG A 21 8.32 5.61 17.22
CA ARG A 21 8.81 5.33 15.88
C ARG A 21 8.46 6.45 14.90
N PHE A 22 7.22 6.92 14.89
CA PHE A 22 6.78 8.03 14.04
C PHE A 22 7.62 9.28 14.28
N VAL A 23 7.83 9.67 15.54
CA VAL A 23 8.69 10.80 15.93
C VAL A 23 10.14 10.57 15.49
N SER A 24 10.66 9.36 15.64
CA SER A 24 12.02 9.01 15.21
C SER A 24 12.22 9.13 13.70
N VAL A 25 11.23 8.72 12.91
CA VAL A 25 11.25 8.90 11.45
C VAL A 25 11.25 10.39 11.09
N LEU A 26 10.38 11.20 11.71
CA LEU A 26 10.35 12.65 11.47
C LEU A 26 11.67 13.33 11.83
N LYS A 27 12.30 12.93 12.93
CA LYS A 27 13.64 13.43 13.31
C LYS A 27 14.73 13.03 12.31
N SER A 28 14.62 11.83 11.73
CA SER A 28 15.56 11.31 10.74
C SER A 28 15.42 12.02 9.39
N CYS A 29 14.23 12.08 8.81
CA CYS A 29 14.02 12.67 7.48
C CYS A 29 13.89 14.19 7.48
N LYS A 30 13.70 14.83 8.64
CA LYS A 30 13.57 16.28 8.80
C LYS A 30 12.68 16.94 7.72
N PRO A 31 11.42 16.53 7.62
CA PRO A 31 10.55 16.97 6.54
C PRO A 31 10.25 18.46 6.67
N ARG A 32 10.00 19.15 5.54
CA ARG A 32 9.55 20.55 5.51
C ARG A 32 8.06 20.68 5.70
N PHE A 33 7.31 19.66 5.28
CA PHE A 33 5.86 19.63 5.30
C PHE A 33 5.39 18.27 5.80
N LEU A 34 4.24 18.28 6.46
CA LEU A 34 3.46 17.08 6.75
C LEU A 34 2.12 17.18 6.02
N ILE A 35 1.82 16.19 5.18
CA ILE A 35 0.51 16.09 4.52
C ILE A 35 -0.34 15.15 5.36
N SER A 36 -1.50 15.63 5.78
CA SER A 36 -2.48 14.86 6.57
C SER A 36 -3.91 15.18 6.10
N ASN A 37 -4.89 14.66 6.80
CA ASN A 37 -6.29 14.96 6.60
C ASN A 37 -6.83 15.67 7.85
N GLU A 38 -7.49 16.84 7.68
CA GLU A 38 -8.01 17.61 8.80
C GLU A 38 -9.10 16.86 9.56
N GLY A 39 -9.92 16.07 8.84
CA GLY A 39 -10.95 15.23 9.46
C GLY A 39 -10.35 14.23 10.45
N MET A 40 -9.25 13.55 10.07
CA MET A 40 -8.54 12.66 11.00
C MET A 40 -7.99 13.37 12.23
N GLU A 41 -7.53 14.61 12.09
CA GLU A 41 -7.04 15.38 13.22
C GLU A 41 -8.18 15.89 14.13
N LYS A 42 -9.34 16.20 13.58
CA LYS A 42 -10.53 16.60 14.36
C LYS A 42 -11.16 15.43 15.12
N GLU A 43 -11.18 14.25 14.52
CA GLU A 43 -11.57 13.03 15.22
C GLU A 43 -10.56 12.63 16.31
N ALA A 44 -9.44 13.31 16.35
CA ALA A 44 -8.36 13.09 17.31
C ALA A 44 -8.78 13.24 18.78
N ASP A 45 -9.82 14.00 19.06
CA ASP A 45 -10.34 14.14 20.41
C ASP A 45 -11.23 12.96 20.82
N THR A 46 -11.61 12.11 19.87
CA THR A 46 -12.54 11.00 20.07
C THR A 46 -11.87 9.62 19.93
N ASN A 47 -10.65 9.54 19.40
CA ASN A 47 -9.94 8.27 19.24
C ASN A 47 -8.46 8.33 19.62
N VAL A 48 -7.89 7.15 19.94
CA VAL A 48 -6.50 6.98 20.41
C VAL A 48 -5.49 7.49 19.38
N THR A 49 -5.69 7.18 18.09
CA THR A 49 -4.77 7.56 17.01
C THR A 49 -4.62 9.07 16.91
N GLY A 50 -5.69 9.80 17.04
CA GLY A 50 -5.65 11.25 16.97
C GLY A 50 -5.00 11.88 18.17
N SER A 51 -5.25 11.40 19.39
CA SER A 51 -4.55 11.83 20.59
C SER A 51 -3.04 11.62 20.46
N LEU A 52 -2.60 10.48 19.91
CA LEU A 52 -1.19 10.18 19.64
C LEU A 52 -0.60 11.07 18.55
N LEU A 53 -1.35 11.38 17.49
CA LEU A 53 -0.93 12.34 16.49
C LEU A 53 -0.74 13.73 17.08
N LYS A 54 -1.64 14.20 17.96
CA LYS A 54 -1.44 15.46 18.69
C LYS A 54 -0.15 15.45 19.51
N LYS A 55 0.12 14.40 20.26
CA LYS A 55 1.40 14.25 21.00
C LYS A 55 2.60 14.28 20.07
N ALA A 56 2.55 13.57 18.92
CA ALA A 56 3.61 13.59 17.93
C ALA A 56 3.88 15.01 17.41
N PHE A 57 2.83 15.77 17.13
CA PHE A 57 2.92 17.12 16.61
C PHE A 57 3.42 18.13 17.66
N LEU A 58 3.11 17.96 18.92
CA LEU A 58 3.67 18.77 20.01
C LEU A 58 5.18 18.60 20.15
N ASN A 59 5.69 17.40 19.85
CA ASN A 59 7.13 17.09 19.88
C ASN A 59 7.90 17.51 18.62
N VAL A 60 7.20 17.89 17.54
CA VAL A 60 7.79 18.28 16.25
C VAL A 60 7.18 19.62 15.81
N VAL A 61 7.29 20.62 16.66
CA VAL A 61 6.56 21.90 16.68
C VAL A 61 6.71 22.78 15.42
N THR A 62 7.65 22.48 14.50
CA THR A 62 7.98 23.39 13.39
C THR A 62 7.48 22.94 12.01
N LEU A 63 6.78 21.81 11.91
CA LEU A 63 6.32 21.30 10.62
C LEU A 63 5.09 22.07 10.12
N LYS A 64 5.21 22.63 8.94
CA LYS A 64 4.08 23.19 8.21
C LYS A 64 3.16 22.04 7.76
N ARG A 65 1.87 22.11 8.15
CA ARG A 65 0.86 21.12 7.78
C ARG A 65 0.15 21.54 6.50
N ILE A 66 -0.12 20.54 5.67
CA ILE A 66 -0.95 20.67 4.48
C ILE A 66 -2.06 19.63 4.63
N TYR A 67 -3.30 20.10 4.66
CA TYR A 67 -4.47 19.23 4.76
C TYR A 67 -4.98 18.89 3.37
N SER A 68 -4.92 17.60 3.02
CA SER A 68 -5.29 17.11 1.69
C SER A 68 -6.76 17.37 1.34
N ASP A 69 -7.65 17.39 2.34
CA ASP A 69 -9.07 17.70 2.23
C ASP A 69 -9.38 19.20 2.15
N LYS A 70 -8.36 20.06 2.28
CA LYS A 70 -8.46 21.54 2.17
C LYS A 70 -7.72 22.10 0.96
N VAL A 71 -7.00 21.26 0.23
CA VAL A 71 -6.29 21.72 -0.98
C VAL A 71 -7.32 22.10 -2.04
N LYS A 72 -7.21 23.32 -2.55
CA LYS A 72 -8.03 23.78 -3.67
C LYS A 72 -7.36 23.42 -5.00
N PRO A 73 -8.14 23.10 -6.05
CA PRO A 73 -7.61 22.97 -7.38
C PRO A 73 -6.83 24.23 -7.79
N ALA A 74 -5.67 24.02 -8.38
CA ALA A 74 -4.84 25.09 -8.93
C ALA A 74 -4.29 24.63 -10.28
N PRO A 75 -3.95 25.58 -11.19
CA PRO A 75 -3.25 25.23 -12.41
C PRO A 75 -1.96 24.47 -12.10
N LEU A 76 -1.64 23.47 -12.92
CA LEU A 76 -0.38 22.74 -12.80
C LEU A 76 0.78 23.71 -13.04
N GLY A 77 1.68 23.79 -12.06
CA GLY A 77 2.90 24.59 -12.17
C GLY A 77 3.88 23.99 -13.18
N LYS A 78 5.05 24.62 -13.27
CA LYS A 78 6.14 24.09 -14.11
C LYS A 78 6.55 22.71 -13.58
N LEU A 79 6.58 21.72 -14.47
CA LEU A 79 7.07 20.38 -14.15
C LEU A 79 8.58 20.44 -13.92
N THR A 80 9.06 19.80 -12.89
CA THR A 80 10.49 19.64 -12.63
C THR A 80 10.96 18.37 -13.36
N PRO A 81 11.90 18.49 -14.32
CA PRO A 81 12.53 17.31 -14.91
C PRO A 81 13.34 16.57 -13.85
N HIS A 82 13.44 15.26 -13.98
CA HIS A 82 14.18 14.39 -13.07
C HIS A 82 15.02 13.42 -13.87
N GLU A 83 16.23 13.16 -13.37
CA GLU A 83 17.11 12.13 -13.87
C GLU A 83 16.90 10.81 -13.12
N ALA A 84 17.39 9.69 -13.68
CA ALA A 84 17.21 8.37 -13.06
C ALA A 84 17.79 8.28 -11.65
N ASP A 85 18.88 8.97 -11.39
CA ASP A 85 19.59 8.97 -10.10
C ASP A 85 18.99 9.95 -9.07
N ASP A 86 18.04 10.79 -9.48
CA ASP A 86 17.37 11.70 -8.55
C ASP A 86 16.58 10.92 -7.51
N LEU A 87 16.65 11.37 -6.26
CA LEU A 87 15.93 10.78 -5.16
C LEU A 87 14.42 11.05 -5.27
N LEU A 88 13.62 10.00 -5.30
CA LEU A 88 12.17 10.10 -5.40
C LEU A 88 11.52 10.09 -4.01
N TYR A 89 11.84 9.09 -3.17
CA TYR A 89 11.26 8.97 -1.83
C TYR A 89 12.18 8.21 -0.87
N LEU A 90 11.86 8.33 0.42
CA LEU A 90 12.48 7.54 1.47
C LEU A 90 11.49 6.48 1.96
N GLN A 91 11.90 5.21 1.88
CA GLN A 91 11.14 4.09 2.41
C GLN A 91 11.71 3.66 3.77
N TYR A 92 10.99 3.92 4.85
CA TYR A 92 11.39 3.49 6.18
C TYR A 92 10.99 2.04 6.43
N THR A 93 11.99 1.18 6.64
CA THR A 93 11.76 -0.24 6.93
C THR A 93 11.39 -0.47 8.39
N SER A 94 10.68 -1.59 8.65
CA SER A 94 10.27 -1.99 10.00
C SER A 94 11.39 -2.58 10.85
N GLY A 95 12.65 -2.54 10.37
CA GLY A 95 13.81 -3.22 10.94
C GLY A 95 13.85 -3.33 12.47
N SER A 96 14.41 -4.42 12.96
CA SER A 96 14.57 -4.78 14.37
C SER A 96 15.56 -3.90 15.15
N THR A 97 16.23 -2.96 14.49
CA THR A 97 17.21 -2.05 15.10
C THR A 97 16.53 -0.80 15.64
N SER A 98 17.05 -0.26 16.73
CA SER A 98 16.52 0.87 17.49
C SER A 98 16.35 2.18 16.72
N ALA A 99 17.05 2.38 15.60
CA ALA A 99 16.98 3.59 14.78
C ALA A 99 16.28 3.31 13.43
N PRO A 100 15.32 4.15 13.01
CA PRO A 100 14.67 3.99 11.71
C PRO A 100 15.67 4.25 10.57
N LYS A 101 15.71 3.33 9.59
CA LYS A 101 16.56 3.47 8.40
C LYS A 101 15.68 3.83 7.20
N GLY A 102 15.91 4.99 6.62
CA GLY A 102 15.27 5.43 5.38
C GLY A 102 16.06 4.95 4.17
N VAL A 103 15.53 3.96 3.46
CA VAL A 103 16.09 3.51 2.18
C VAL A 103 15.82 4.60 1.15
N MET A 104 16.85 5.06 0.47
CA MET A 104 16.77 6.04 -0.61
C MET A 104 16.33 5.35 -1.90
N VAL A 105 15.16 5.70 -2.42
CA VAL A 105 14.65 5.15 -3.67
C VAL A 105 14.67 6.24 -4.74
N THR A 106 15.41 6.00 -5.83
CA THR A 106 15.52 6.92 -6.97
C THR A 106 14.41 6.66 -7.99
N TYR A 107 14.27 7.60 -8.95
CA TYR A 107 13.38 7.39 -10.09
C TYR A 107 13.77 6.16 -10.90
N GLY A 108 15.08 5.95 -11.13
CA GLY A 108 15.58 4.76 -11.82
C GLY A 108 15.26 3.44 -11.09
N ASN A 109 15.37 3.43 -9.75
CA ASN A 109 15.00 2.24 -8.98
C ASN A 109 13.52 1.90 -9.15
N LEU A 110 12.63 2.90 -9.04
CA LEU A 110 11.19 2.68 -9.22
C LEU A 110 10.88 2.21 -10.64
N MET A 111 11.41 2.89 -11.67
CA MET A 111 11.13 2.54 -13.07
C MET A 111 11.67 1.16 -13.43
N GLY A 112 12.85 0.78 -12.93
CA GLY A 112 13.40 -0.57 -13.11
C GLY A 112 12.52 -1.65 -12.46
N CYS A 113 12.05 -1.40 -11.23
CA CYS A 113 11.12 -2.30 -10.55
C CYS A 113 9.79 -2.45 -11.32
N ILE A 114 9.21 -1.33 -11.76
CA ILE A 114 7.96 -1.34 -12.55
C ILE A 114 8.18 -2.06 -13.88
N GLY A 115 9.31 -1.81 -14.57
CA GLY A 115 9.64 -2.52 -15.81
C GLY A 115 9.66 -4.05 -15.64
N GLN A 116 10.28 -4.54 -14.56
CA GLN A 116 10.26 -5.96 -14.23
C GLN A 116 8.84 -6.49 -13.94
N CYS A 117 8.03 -5.71 -13.21
CA CYS A 117 6.63 -6.08 -12.98
C CYS A 117 5.83 -6.17 -14.28
N LEU A 118 6.05 -5.24 -15.22
CA LEU A 118 5.37 -5.23 -16.52
C LEU A 118 5.73 -6.45 -17.36
N GLU A 119 7.00 -6.89 -17.31
CA GLU A 119 7.45 -8.12 -17.99
C GLU A 119 6.85 -9.38 -17.37
N ILE A 120 6.90 -9.49 -16.03
CA ILE A 120 6.45 -10.69 -15.30
C ILE A 120 4.93 -10.87 -15.41
N PHE A 121 4.17 -9.79 -15.31
CA PHE A 121 2.71 -9.85 -15.24
C PHE A 121 1.99 -9.60 -16.57
N ASP A 122 2.72 -9.51 -17.67
CA ASP A 122 2.18 -9.27 -19.02
C ASP A 122 1.09 -8.18 -19.08
N PHE A 123 1.36 -7.07 -18.41
CA PHE A 123 0.40 -5.94 -18.31
C PHE A 123 0.11 -5.28 -19.66
N GLN A 124 0.91 -5.58 -20.70
CA GLN A 124 0.92 -4.83 -21.95
C GLN A 124 -0.32 -5.08 -22.83
N HIS A 125 -1.11 -6.12 -22.56
CA HIS A 125 -2.12 -6.58 -23.49
C HIS A 125 -3.57 -6.50 -22.99
N THR A 126 -3.81 -6.18 -21.71
CA THR A 126 -5.15 -6.13 -21.12
C THR A 126 -5.34 -4.97 -20.16
N LYS A 127 -6.55 -4.38 -20.14
CA LYS A 127 -6.94 -3.47 -19.05
C LYS A 127 -7.14 -4.30 -17.78
N ASN A 128 -6.14 -4.30 -16.93
CA ASN A 128 -6.16 -5.07 -15.71
C ASN A 128 -6.72 -4.23 -14.54
N ASN A 129 -7.74 -4.73 -13.88
CA ASN A 129 -8.22 -4.20 -12.63
C ASN A 129 -7.38 -4.76 -11.48
N LEU A 130 -6.99 -3.90 -10.56
CA LEU A 130 -6.17 -4.26 -9.41
C LEU A 130 -6.92 -3.99 -8.11
N ALA A 131 -6.77 -4.86 -7.11
CA ALA A 131 -7.25 -4.58 -5.76
C ALA A 131 -6.13 -4.76 -4.74
N SER A 132 -6.12 -3.88 -3.73
CA SER A 132 -5.20 -4.00 -2.61
C SER A 132 -5.83 -3.49 -1.32
N TRP A 133 -5.58 -4.20 -0.22
CA TRP A 133 -5.84 -3.76 1.15
C TRP A 133 -4.54 -3.44 1.91
N VAL A 134 -3.38 -3.70 1.26
CA VAL A 134 -2.06 -3.46 1.86
C VAL A 134 -1.83 -1.95 2.00
N PRO A 135 -1.40 -1.48 3.18
CA PRO A 135 -1.22 -0.04 3.41
C PRO A 135 -0.19 0.59 2.48
N PHE A 136 -0.37 1.86 2.13
CA PHE A 136 0.53 2.60 1.23
C PHE A 136 1.92 2.89 1.82
N TYR A 137 2.10 2.73 3.12
CA TYR A 137 3.44 2.79 3.73
C TYR A 137 4.22 1.46 3.60
N HIS A 138 3.61 0.43 3.04
CA HIS A 138 4.24 -0.84 2.69
C HIS A 138 4.55 -0.87 1.19
N ASN A 139 5.68 -1.50 0.78
CA ASN A 139 6.11 -1.54 -0.61
C ASN A 139 5.05 -2.11 -1.56
N ILE A 140 4.39 -3.21 -1.20
CA ILE A 140 3.30 -3.76 -2.00
C ILE A 140 2.21 -2.72 -2.22
N GLY A 141 1.75 -2.05 -1.15
CA GLY A 141 0.71 -1.03 -1.27
C GLY A 141 1.16 0.19 -2.09
N LEU A 142 2.40 0.63 -1.93
CA LEU A 142 2.90 1.81 -2.65
C LEU A 142 3.25 1.49 -4.10
N ILE A 143 4.04 0.43 -4.34
CA ILE A 143 4.55 0.14 -5.67
C ILE A 143 3.49 -0.55 -6.51
N VAL A 144 2.93 -1.67 -6.02
CA VAL A 144 2.01 -2.48 -6.81
C VAL A 144 0.62 -1.86 -6.93
N ALA A 145 0.11 -1.22 -5.86
CA ALA A 145 -1.25 -0.70 -5.88
C ALA A 145 -1.37 0.76 -6.33
N ILE A 146 -0.29 1.57 -6.26
CA ILE A 146 -0.31 2.98 -6.67
C ILE A 146 0.56 3.22 -7.90
N PHE A 147 1.87 2.96 -7.81
CA PHE A 147 2.78 3.35 -8.90
C PHE A 147 2.60 2.50 -10.14
N LEU A 148 2.52 1.18 -10.00
CA LEU A 148 2.38 0.27 -11.13
C LEU A 148 1.16 0.60 -12.01
N PRO A 149 -0.07 0.69 -11.48
CA PRO A 149 -1.23 0.98 -12.33
C PRO A 149 -1.19 2.36 -12.97
N VAL A 150 -0.60 3.37 -12.32
CA VAL A 150 -0.46 4.72 -12.89
C VAL A 150 0.56 4.75 -14.02
N ILE A 151 1.69 4.06 -13.88
CA ILE A 151 2.77 4.05 -14.88
C ILE A 151 2.42 3.12 -16.05
N ALA A 152 1.78 1.99 -15.76
CA ALA A 152 1.37 1.01 -16.77
C ALA A 152 0.10 1.40 -17.53
N ASP A 153 -0.57 2.49 -17.14
CA ASP A 153 -1.89 2.89 -17.69
C ASP A 153 -2.89 1.70 -17.69
N THR A 154 -2.92 0.98 -16.58
CA THR A 154 -3.83 -0.15 -16.41
C THR A 154 -5.28 0.31 -16.14
N GLY A 155 -6.20 -0.64 -15.91
CA GLY A 155 -7.60 -0.33 -15.62
C GLY A 155 -7.82 0.39 -14.29
N ILE A 156 -8.67 -0.14 -13.43
CA ILE A 156 -9.07 0.50 -12.18
C ILE A 156 -8.33 -0.15 -10.99
N SER A 157 -7.82 0.69 -10.09
CA SER A 157 -7.28 0.24 -8.80
C SER A 157 -8.33 0.42 -7.69
N TYR A 158 -8.71 -0.66 -7.04
CA TYR A 158 -9.64 -0.70 -5.91
C TYR A 158 -8.87 -0.78 -4.61
N PHE A 159 -9.09 0.20 -3.73
CA PHE A 159 -8.45 0.24 -2.42
C PHE A 159 -9.42 -0.18 -1.33
N ILE A 160 -9.04 -1.20 -0.58
CA ILE A 160 -9.79 -1.69 0.56
C ILE A 160 -9.10 -1.12 1.82
N PRO A 161 -9.81 -0.40 2.69
CA PRO A 161 -9.21 0.06 3.93
C PRO A 161 -8.66 -1.12 4.75
N THR A 162 -7.39 -1.05 5.14
CA THR A 162 -6.70 -2.14 5.86
C THR A 162 -7.48 -2.61 7.09
N LEU A 163 -8.06 -1.68 7.86
CA LEU A 163 -8.86 -2.03 9.03
C LEU A 163 -10.12 -2.81 8.69
N GLN A 164 -10.72 -2.58 7.52
CA GLN A 164 -11.87 -3.36 7.05
C GLN A 164 -11.46 -4.79 6.68
N PHE A 165 -10.30 -4.95 6.03
CA PHE A 165 -9.75 -6.28 5.78
C PHE A 165 -9.46 -7.02 7.10
N LEU A 166 -8.79 -6.38 8.06
CA LEU A 166 -8.47 -6.99 9.35
C LEU A 166 -9.73 -7.40 10.13
N ALA A 167 -10.78 -6.60 10.07
CA ALA A 167 -12.06 -6.92 10.71
C ALA A 167 -12.84 -8.04 9.99
N ARG A 168 -12.75 -8.09 8.66
CA ARG A 168 -13.48 -9.05 7.83
C ARG A 168 -12.68 -9.37 6.55
N PRO A 169 -11.75 -10.32 6.59
CA PRO A 169 -10.88 -10.66 5.45
C PRO A 169 -11.62 -11.03 4.15
N THR A 170 -12.85 -11.58 4.27
CA THR A 170 -13.70 -11.92 3.11
C THR A 170 -14.09 -10.72 2.23
N ILE A 171 -13.92 -9.47 2.73
CA ILE A 171 -14.15 -8.27 1.92
C ILE A 171 -13.20 -8.21 0.71
N TRP A 172 -11.98 -8.70 0.87
CA TRP A 172 -10.99 -8.76 -0.19
C TRP A 172 -11.47 -9.65 -1.35
N LEU A 173 -11.93 -10.86 -1.04
CA LEU A 173 -12.46 -11.81 -2.03
C LEU A 173 -13.73 -11.26 -2.72
N ARG A 174 -14.59 -10.59 -1.95
CA ARG A 174 -15.77 -9.92 -2.50
C ARG A 174 -15.39 -8.86 -3.51
N VAL A 175 -14.45 -7.97 -3.19
CA VAL A 175 -13.99 -6.94 -4.11
C VAL A 175 -13.38 -7.56 -5.36
N ILE A 176 -12.58 -8.63 -5.23
CA ILE A 176 -12.03 -9.33 -6.38
C ILE A 176 -13.16 -9.86 -7.28
N ALA A 177 -14.15 -10.53 -6.71
CA ALA A 177 -15.26 -11.13 -7.46
C ALA A 177 -16.18 -10.07 -8.11
N ASP A 178 -16.63 -9.09 -7.31
CA ASP A 178 -17.65 -8.11 -7.73
C ASP A 178 -17.12 -7.13 -8.79
N TYR A 179 -15.84 -6.74 -8.68
CA TYR A 179 -15.21 -5.77 -9.60
C TYR A 179 -14.31 -6.40 -10.66
N LYS A 180 -14.35 -7.73 -10.79
CA LYS A 180 -13.58 -8.47 -11.80
C LYS A 180 -12.09 -8.08 -11.77
N VAL A 181 -11.51 -8.14 -10.59
CA VAL A 181 -10.11 -7.82 -10.37
C VAL A 181 -9.22 -8.93 -10.91
N ASN A 182 -8.31 -8.58 -11.80
CA ASN A 182 -7.40 -9.53 -12.42
C ASN A 182 -6.13 -9.75 -11.59
N ILE A 183 -5.68 -8.71 -10.88
CA ILE A 183 -4.40 -8.69 -10.18
C ILE A 183 -4.59 -8.24 -8.75
N THR A 184 -4.02 -8.98 -7.81
CA THR A 184 -3.98 -8.59 -6.41
C THR A 184 -2.68 -9.06 -5.75
N ALA A 185 -2.26 -8.35 -4.72
CA ALA A 185 -1.04 -8.65 -3.98
C ALA A 185 -1.32 -8.68 -2.49
N ALA A 186 -0.82 -9.70 -1.83
CA ALA A 186 -0.97 -9.87 -0.39
C ALA A 186 0.16 -10.71 0.20
N PRO A 187 0.44 -10.62 1.51
CA PRO A 187 1.30 -11.56 2.21
C PRO A 187 0.64 -12.93 2.36
N ASN A 188 1.44 -13.97 2.55
CA ASN A 188 0.98 -15.36 2.68
C ASN A 188 -0.08 -15.55 3.78
N SER A 189 0.06 -14.83 4.89
CA SER A 189 -0.89 -14.85 6.00
C SER A 189 -2.31 -14.43 5.60
N ALA A 190 -2.49 -13.58 4.58
CA ALA A 190 -3.80 -13.19 4.09
C ALA A 190 -4.51 -14.34 3.37
N TYR A 191 -3.78 -15.07 2.52
CA TYR A 191 -4.29 -16.27 1.85
C TYR A 191 -4.66 -17.34 2.87
N GLU A 192 -3.78 -17.56 3.87
CA GLU A 192 -4.05 -18.51 4.96
C GLU A 192 -5.31 -18.15 5.75
N VAL A 193 -5.49 -16.91 6.13
CA VAL A 193 -6.68 -16.45 6.86
C VAL A 193 -7.95 -16.70 6.03
N CYS A 194 -7.93 -16.42 4.73
CA CYS A 194 -9.07 -16.69 3.86
C CYS A 194 -9.40 -18.18 3.78
N THR A 195 -8.40 -19.05 3.60
CA THR A 195 -8.64 -20.51 3.56
C THR A 195 -9.11 -21.11 4.88
N ARG A 196 -8.81 -20.45 6.00
CA ARG A 196 -9.26 -20.89 7.32
C ARG A 196 -10.68 -20.44 7.66
N LEU A 197 -11.08 -19.24 7.19
CA LEU A 197 -12.36 -18.64 7.54
C LEU A 197 -13.51 -19.03 6.62
N ILE A 198 -13.22 -19.52 5.42
CA ILE A 198 -14.22 -19.74 4.37
C ILE A 198 -14.41 -21.22 4.13
N SER A 199 -15.66 -21.68 4.25
CA SER A 199 -16.02 -23.05 3.90
C SER A 199 -16.08 -23.26 2.38
N PRO A 200 -15.97 -24.50 1.87
CA PRO A 200 -16.12 -24.79 0.45
C PRO A 200 -17.48 -24.32 -0.15
N GLU A 201 -18.55 -24.37 0.64
CA GLU A 201 -19.87 -23.87 0.25
C GLU A 201 -19.88 -22.34 0.13
N GLU A 202 -19.19 -21.66 1.03
CA GLU A 202 -19.09 -20.21 1.02
C GLU A 202 -18.17 -19.73 -0.11
N ALA A 203 -17.11 -20.46 -0.41
CA ALA A 203 -16.17 -20.14 -1.49
C ALA A 203 -16.87 -20.02 -2.85
N LYS A 204 -17.91 -20.83 -3.10
CA LYS A 204 -18.71 -20.79 -4.32
C LYS A 204 -19.41 -19.44 -4.59
N LYS A 205 -19.51 -18.58 -3.56
CA LYS A 205 -20.07 -17.23 -3.71
C LYS A 205 -19.11 -16.23 -4.34
N TYR A 206 -17.82 -16.58 -4.43
CA TYR A 206 -16.77 -15.72 -4.96
C TYR A 206 -16.27 -16.28 -6.29
N ASP A 207 -16.73 -15.70 -7.40
CA ASP A 207 -16.18 -16.03 -8.72
C ASP A 207 -14.82 -15.35 -8.89
N LEU A 208 -13.75 -16.11 -8.81
CA LEU A 208 -12.38 -15.66 -9.00
C LEU A 208 -11.76 -16.16 -10.32
N SER A 209 -12.55 -16.73 -11.22
CA SER A 209 -12.09 -17.33 -12.49
C SER A 209 -11.38 -16.35 -13.44
N HIS A 210 -11.59 -15.05 -13.24
CA HIS A 210 -11.00 -13.96 -14.01
C HIS A 210 -9.66 -13.48 -13.47
N VAL A 211 -9.23 -13.98 -12.31
CA VAL A 211 -7.94 -13.63 -11.70
C VAL A 211 -6.82 -14.22 -12.54
N THR A 212 -5.86 -13.38 -12.90
CA THR A 212 -4.68 -13.77 -13.66
C THR A 212 -3.41 -13.80 -12.81
N HIS A 213 -3.32 -12.91 -11.80
CA HIS A 213 -2.14 -12.83 -10.95
C HIS A 213 -2.50 -12.62 -9.48
N LEU A 214 -2.00 -13.53 -8.65
CA LEU A 214 -2.01 -13.48 -7.19
C LEU A 214 -0.57 -13.35 -6.71
N ILE A 215 -0.16 -12.12 -6.40
CA ILE A 215 1.19 -11.85 -5.92
C ILE A 215 1.26 -12.20 -4.43
N ASN A 216 2.09 -13.19 -4.08
CA ASN A 216 2.33 -13.60 -2.71
C ASN A 216 3.75 -13.26 -2.28
N GLY A 217 3.92 -12.31 -1.36
CA GLY A 217 5.25 -11.84 -0.99
C GLY A 217 5.30 -11.12 0.36
N SER A 218 6.48 -10.59 0.67
CA SER A 218 6.83 -9.87 1.90
C SER A 218 6.97 -10.74 3.16
N GLU A 219 6.62 -12.00 3.10
CA GLU A 219 6.86 -13.00 4.14
C GLU A 219 7.16 -14.36 3.50
N PHE A 220 7.47 -15.36 4.30
CA PHE A 220 7.71 -16.70 3.79
C PHE A 220 6.46 -17.26 3.13
N VAL A 221 6.59 -17.69 1.88
CA VAL A 221 5.51 -18.30 1.10
C VAL A 221 5.39 -19.77 1.47
N ASN A 222 4.24 -20.20 1.96
CA ASN A 222 3.95 -21.57 2.30
C ASN A 222 3.17 -22.24 1.16
N ALA A 223 3.78 -23.20 0.49
CA ALA A 223 3.15 -23.93 -0.62
C ALA A 223 1.79 -24.54 -0.25
N ALA A 224 1.65 -25.13 0.96
CA ALA A 224 0.39 -25.69 1.39
C ALA A 224 -0.74 -24.65 1.57
N THR A 225 -0.40 -23.40 1.86
CA THR A 225 -1.37 -22.29 1.88
C THR A 225 -1.83 -21.95 0.48
N VAL A 226 -0.89 -21.89 -0.47
CA VAL A 226 -1.17 -21.62 -1.89
C VAL A 226 -2.04 -22.73 -2.48
N ASP A 227 -1.67 -24.00 -2.29
CA ASP A 227 -2.44 -25.14 -2.77
C ASP A 227 -3.89 -25.12 -2.25
N LYS A 228 -4.05 -24.92 -0.94
CA LYS A 228 -5.40 -24.82 -0.33
C LYS A 228 -6.23 -23.68 -0.89
N PHE A 229 -5.59 -22.54 -1.18
CA PHE A 229 -6.30 -21.40 -1.76
C PHE A 229 -6.73 -21.71 -3.19
N CYS A 230 -5.85 -22.31 -3.99
CA CYS A 230 -6.16 -22.76 -5.35
C CYS A 230 -7.33 -23.76 -5.36
N ASP A 231 -7.26 -24.80 -4.53
CA ASP A 231 -8.31 -25.81 -4.42
C ASP A 231 -9.65 -25.22 -3.99
N LEU A 232 -9.61 -24.33 -2.99
CA LEU A 232 -10.83 -23.76 -2.43
C LEU A 232 -11.59 -22.87 -3.41
N PHE A 233 -10.86 -22.09 -4.25
CA PHE A 233 -11.46 -21.12 -5.16
C PHE A 233 -11.40 -21.54 -6.63
N GLY A 234 -10.86 -22.73 -6.95
CA GLY A 234 -10.75 -23.23 -8.32
C GLY A 234 -9.82 -22.37 -9.21
N ILE A 235 -8.73 -21.85 -8.64
CA ILE A 235 -7.76 -21.03 -9.34
C ILE A 235 -6.55 -21.87 -9.73
N SER A 236 -5.99 -21.65 -10.95
CA SER A 236 -4.74 -22.30 -11.34
C SER A 236 -3.56 -21.83 -10.48
N LEU A 237 -2.65 -22.74 -10.17
CA LEU A 237 -1.39 -22.41 -9.49
C LEU A 237 -0.55 -21.42 -10.32
N ASP A 238 -0.68 -21.44 -11.64
CA ASP A 238 0.02 -20.53 -12.55
C ASP A 238 -0.36 -19.05 -12.32
N CYS A 239 -1.47 -18.78 -11.62
CA CYS A 239 -1.84 -17.41 -11.24
C CYS A 239 -1.00 -16.85 -10.08
N PHE A 240 -0.24 -17.70 -9.36
CA PHE A 240 0.62 -17.21 -8.27
C PHE A 240 2.01 -16.79 -8.77
N ALA A 241 2.45 -15.61 -8.30
CA ALA A 241 3.76 -15.02 -8.56
C ALA A 241 4.42 -14.52 -7.26
#